data_19895701dfd2793479ffcf1b13fdcd75
#
_entry.id   19895701dfd2793479ffcf1b13fdcd75
#
_cell.length_a   1.000
_cell.length_b   1.000
_cell.length_c   1.000
_cell.angle_alpha   90.00
_cell.angle_beta   90.00
_cell.angle_gamma   90.00
#
_symmetry.space_group_name_H-M   'P 1'
#
loop_
_entity.id
_entity.type
_entity.pdbx_description
1 polymer ?
#
loop_
_entity_poly.entity_id
_entity_poly.type
_entity_poly.pdbx_seq_one_letter_code
_entity_poly.pdbx_strand_id
1 'polypeptide(L)'
;MERIHISRLGGVTLTVGFAVWLPYSTQAAQSEATSGTVLSGGNSLLAEGSIALQEGRISEGIRLTEEGLRDTTDQREAASGHSNLCAGYALLREWAQALEQCNIAIELDRTSWQSFNNRAAVHAGLGQYDLALADLRAGLELDPQSSTLHKSLAVVEHNQRVINKRSSSVLHS
;
A
#
# COMPACT_ATOMS: atom_id res chain seq x y z
N MET A 1 -37.42 38.48 -0.15
CA MET A 1 -36.76 37.32 -0.82
C MET A 1 -35.26 37.59 -0.74
N GLU A 2 -34.65 37.18 0.34
CA GLU A 2 -33.18 37.29 0.54
C GLU A 2 -32.50 36.02 0.02
N ARG A 3 -31.55 36.21 -0.89
CA ARG A 3 -30.71 35.12 -1.40
C ARG A 3 -29.56 34.90 -0.42
N ILE A 4 -29.56 33.76 0.23
CA ILE A 4 -28.46 33.33 1.06
C ILE A 4 -27.32 32.89 0.13
N HIS A 5 -26.24 33.66 0.09
CA HIS A 5 -24.98 33.29 -0.51
C HIS A 5 -24.27 32.27 0.38
N ILE A 6 -24.29 31.00 -0.01
CA ILE A 6 -23.45 29.97 0.62
C ILE A 6 -22.05 30.07 0.02
N SER A 7 -21.11 30.66 0.75
CA SER A 7 -19.70 30.64 0.43
C SER A 7 -19.21 29.22 0.51
N ARG A 8 -18.81 28.64 -0.65
CA ARG A 8 -18.07 27.40 -0.73
C ARG A 8 -16.71 27.61 -0.06
N LEU A 9 -16.57 27.13 1.14
CA LEU A 9 -15.25 26.89 1.72
C LEU A 9 -14.62 25.75 0.91
N GLY A 10 -13.54 26.09 0.20
CA GLY A 10 -12.79 25.15 -0.62
C GLY A 10 -12.23 24.01 0.24
N GLY A 11 -12.87 22.87 0.15
CA GLY A 11 -12.30 21.63 0.66
C GLY A 11 -11.09 21.27 -0.20
N VAL A 12 -9.90 21.53 0.30
CA VAL A 12 -8.68 20.95 -0.23
C VAL A 12 -8.74 19.47 0.12
N THR A 13 -9.22 18.66 -0.81
CA THR A 13 -9.03 17.22 -0.76
C THR A 13 -7.55 16.98 -0.97
N LEU A 14 -6.82 16.79 0.13
CA LEU A 14 -5.48 16.21 0.09
C LEU A 14 -5.64 14.79 -0.42
N THR A 15 -5.52 14.61 -1.73
CA THR A 15 -5.29 13.30 -2.32
C THR A 15 -3.89 12.89 -1.91
N VAL A 16 -3.81 12.15 -0.82
CA VAL A 16 -2.58 11.47 -0.44
C VAL A 16 -2.40 10.33 -1.45
N GLY A 17 -1.76 10.66 -2.55
CA GLY A 17 -1.35 9.67 -3.56
C GLY A 17 -0.20 8.85 -3.01
N PHE A 18 -0.47 7.96 -2.05
CA PHE A 18 0.47 6.95 -1.68
C PHE A 18 0.54 5.94 -2.81
N ALA A 19 1.71 5.78 -3.38
CA ALA A 19 2.00 4.64 -4.23
C ALA A 19 2.04 3.39 -3.32
N VAL A 20 0.88 2.78 -3.13
CA VAL A 20 0.82 1.45 -2.50
C VAL A 20 1.54 0.51 -3.45
N TRP A 21 2.66 -0.04 -3.00
CA TRP A 21 3.43 -0.97 -3.79
C TRP A 21 2.83 -2.36 -3.69
N LEU A 22 2.43 -2.89 -4.84
CA LEU A 22 1.98 -4.27 -4.95
C LEU A 22 3.18 -5.14 -5.34
N PRO A 23 3.50 -6.18 -4.58
CA PRO A 23 4.78 -6.90 -4.70
C PRO A 23 4.94 -7.74 -5.97
N TYR A 24 3.95 -7.78 -6.85
CA TYR A 24 4.05 -8.53 -8.09
C TYR A 24 4.48 -7.61 -9.23
N SER A 25 5.73 -7.68 -9.65
CA SER A 25 6.20 -6.98 -10.84
C SER A 25 5.74 -7.69 -12.10
N THR A 26 5.12 -6.94 -13.02
CA THR A 26 4.68 -7.38 -14.34
C THR A 26 5.82 -7.80 -15.29
N GLN A 27 7.04 -7.91 -14.79
CA GLN A 27 8.21 -8.28 -15.59
C GLN A 27 8.25 -9.74 -16.04
N ALA A 28 7.38 -10.60 -15.45
CA ALA A 28 7.29 -12.01 -15.82
C ALA A 28 6.27 -12.31 -16.96
N ALA A 29 5.48 -11.32 -17.38
CA ALA A 29 4.37 -11.54 -18.33
C ALA A 29 4.72 -11.25 -19.81
N GLN A 30 5.98 -11.02 -20.16
CA GLN A 30 6.40 -10.78 -21.54
C GLN A 30 7.32 -11.88 -22.11
N SER A 31 7.12 -13.13 -21.74
CA SER A 31 7.74 -14.24 -22.47
C SER A 31 6.66 -15.13 -23.07
N GLU A 32 6.40 -14.87 -24.36
CA GLU A 32 6.00 -15.79 -25.42
C GLU A 32 4.88 -16.80 -25.14
N ALA A 33 3.73 -16.52 -25.76
CA ALA A 33 2.76 -17.53 -26.13
C ALA A 33 3.40 -18.56 -27.08
N THR A 34 4.08 -19.55 -26.52
CA THR A 34 4.40 -20.79 -27.21
C THR A 34 3.80 -21.95 -26.46
N SER A 35 2.93 -22.63 -27.18
CA SER A 35 2.30 -23.91 -26.88
C SER A 35 3.25 -24.88 -26.15
N GLY A 36 2.86 -25.31 -24.95
CA GLY A 36 3.48 -26.47 -24.33
C GLY A 36 3.61 -26.38 -22.82
N THR A 37 2.79 -27.16 -22.13
CA THR A 37 2.95 -27.62 -20.74
C THR A 37 3.28 -26.55 -19.71
N VAL A 38 2.22 -26.09 -19.03
CA VAL A 38 2.31 -25.21 -17.86
C VAL A 38 3.02 -25.93 -16.72
N LEU A 39 4.31 -25.64 -16.56
CA LEU A 39 5.04 -25.85 -15.31
C LEU A 39 5.27 -24.47 -14.71
N SER A 40 4.22 -23.82 -14.27
CA SER A 40 4.30 -22.58 -13.51
C SER A 40 3.99 -22.91 -12.06
N GLY A 41 5.04 -22.99 -11.24
CA GLY A 41 4.94 -23.19 -9.79
C GLY A 41 4.61 -21.92 -9.02
N GLY A 42 3.87 -20.97 -9.58
CA GLY A 42 3.41 -19.77 -8.88
C GLY A 42 1.89 -19.78 -8.73
N ASN A 43 1.38 -19.26 -7.61
CA ASN A 43 -0.05 -19.13 -7.39
C ASN A 43 -0.64 -18.03 -8.29
N SER A 44 -1.32 -18.41 -9.38
CA SER A 44 -1.88 -17.48 -10.38
C SER A 44 -2.89 -16.52 -9.77
N LEU A 45 -3.66 -16.96 -8.76
CA LEU A 45 -4.67 -16.13 -8.10
C LEU A 45 -4.05 -14.96 -7.33
N LEU A 46 -2.88 -15.15 -6.73
CA LEU A 46 -2.14 -14.05 -6.08
C LEU A 46 -1.66 -13.01 -7.10
N ALA A 47 -1.21 -13.47 -8.26
CA ALA A 47 -0.81 -12.60 -9.37
C ALA A 47 -2.01 -11.83 -9.94
N GLU A 48 -3.11 -12.51 -10.23
CA GLU A 48 -4.34 -11.92 -10.72
C GLU A 48 -4.93 -10.93 -9.71
N GLY A 49 -4.90 -11.26 -8.42
CA GLY A 49 -5.28 -10.37 -7.33
C GLY A 49 -4.48 -9.07 -7.30
N SER A 50 -3.15 -9.18 -7.45
CA SER A 50 -2.26 -8.02 -7.55
C SER A 50 -2.59 -7.13 -8.75
N ILE A 51 -2.83 -7.73 -9.92
CA ILE A 51 -3.21 -7.00 -11.14
C ILE A 51 -4.55 -6.29 -10.93
N ALA A 52 -5.55 -6.98 -10.38
CA ALA A 52 -6.85 -6.39 -10.10
C ALA A 52 -6.77 -5.17 -9.18
N LEU A 53 -5.93 -5.23 -8.11
CA LEU A 53 -5.69 -4.08 -7.24
C LEU A 53 -5.04 -2.91 -7.98
N GLN A 54 -4.06 -3.17 -8.86
CA GLN A 54 -3.39 -2.14 -9.66
C GLN A 54 -4.35 -1.46 -10.64
N GLU A 55 -5.31 -2.19 -11.17
CA GLU A 55 -6.36 -1.70 -12.07
C GLU A 55 -7.52 -1.01 -11.33
N GLY A 56 -7.47 -0.94 -10.01
CA GLY A 56 -8.53 -0.33 -9.19
C GLY A 56 -9.74 -1.22 -8.96
N ARG A 57 -9.69 -2.49 -9.35
CA ARG A 57 -10.72 -3.51 -9.07
C ARG A 57 -10.51 -4.10 -7.67
N ILE A 58 -10.65 -3.22 -6.65
CA ILE A 58 -10.16 -3.49 -5.29
C ILE A 58 -10.81 -4.72 -4.67
N SER A 59 -12.15 -4.80 -4.69
CA SER A 59 -12.87 -5.94 -4.09
C SER A 59 -12.55 -7.27 -4.77
N GLU A 60 -12.34 -7.25 -6.09
CA GLU A 60 -11.93 -8.43 -6.84
C GLU A 60 -10.50 -8.83 -6.50
N GLY A 61 -9.60 -7.85 -6.42
CA GLY A 61 -8.21 -8.10 -6.04
C GLY A 61 -8.09 -8.72 -4.63
N ILE A 62 -8.84 -8.21 -3.66
CA ILE A 62 -8.90 -8.79 -2.32
C ILE A 62 -9.40 -10.24 -2.39
N ARG A 63 -10.54 -10.48 -3.04
CA ARG A 63 -11.13 -11.82 -3.17
C ARG A 63 -10.18 -12.83 -3.81
N LEU A 64 -9.54 -12.47 -4.94
CA LEU A 64 -8.58 -13.34 -5.62
C LEU A 64 -7.37 -13.64 -4.75
N THR A 65 -6.88 -12.64 -4.03
CA THR A 65 -5.74 -12.82 -3.12
C THR A 65 -6.10 -13.72 -1.94
N GLU A 66 -7.28 -13.57 -1.33
CA GLU A 66 -7.76 -14.44 -0.25
C GLU A 66 -7.93 -15.89 -0.74
N GLU A 67 -8.44 -16.07 -1.95
CA GLU A 67 -8.59 -17.39 -2.57
C GLU A 67 -7.22 -18.03 -2.82
N GLY A 68 -6.28 -17.28 -3.39
CA GLY A 68 -4.91 -17.75 -3.61
C GLY A 68 -4.18 -18.11 -2.33
N LEU A 69 -4.39 -17.38 -1.24
CA LEU A 69 -3.77 -17.67 0.05
C LEU A 69 -4.24 -19.00 0.68
N ARG A 70 -5.44 -19.50 0.35
CA ARG A 70 -5.92 -20.79 0.89
C ARG A 70 -5.10 -21.97 0.42
N ASP A 71 -4.54 -21.89 -0.79
CA ASP A 71 -3.82 -23.00 -1.42
C ASP A 71 -2.29 -22.77 -1.40
N THR A 72 -1.83 -21.63 -0.86
CA THR A 72 -0.42 -21.27 -0.80
C THR A 72 0.27 -22.00 0.37
N THR A 73 1.34 -22.72 0.06
CA THR A 73 2.21 -23.38 1.04
C THR A 73 3.60 -22.72 1.10
N ASP A 74 3.95 -21.92 0.13
CA ASP A 74 5.21 -21.15 0.11
C ASP A 74 5.11 -19.89 0.96
N GLN A 75 6.06 -19.72 1.87
CA GLN A 75 6.06 -18.62 2.83
C GLN A 75 6.22 -17.24 2.15
N ARG A 76 6.99 -17.16 1.07
CA ARG A 76 7.19 -15.88 0.35
C ARG A 76 5.96 -15.51 -0.47
N GLU A 77 5.32 -16.51 -1.08
CA GLU A 77 4.03 -16.30 -1.76
C GLU A 77 2.96 -15.85 -0.75
N ALA A 78 2.89 -16.48 0.42
CA ALA A 78 1.99 -16.05 1.49
C ALA A 78 2.29 -14.62 1.94
N ALA A 79 3.56 -14.25 2.14
CA ALA A 79 3.95 -12.88 2.47
C ALA A 79 3.49 -11.88 1.40
N SER A 80 3.67 -12.21 0.13
CA SER A 80 3.21 -11.39 -1.01
C SER A 80 1.68 -11.24 -1.02
N GLY A 81 0.95 -12.33 -0.78
CA GLY A 81 -0.51 -12.31 -0.68
C GLY A 81 -0.99 -11.40 0.46
N HIS A 82 -0.44 -11.54 1.66
CA HIS A 82 -0.77 -10.67 2.78
C HIS A 82 -0.39 -9.20 2.52
N SER A 83 0.71 -8.94 1.81
CA SER A 83 1.09 -7.59 1.38
C SER A 83 0.08 -6.99 0.37
N ASN A 84 -0.47 -7.82 -0.53
CA ASN A 84 -1.55 -7.41 -1.43
C ASN A 84 -2.85 -7.11 -0.67
N LEU A 85 -3.24 -7.94 0.29
CA LEU A 85 -4.41 -7.68 1.14
C LEU A 85 -4.23 -6.39 1.95
N CYS A 86 -3.05 -6.16 2.53
CA CYS A 86 -2.73 -4.90 3.20
C CYS A 86 -2.99 -3.71 2.27
N ALA A 87 -2.48 -3.75 1.04
CA ALA A 87 -2.69 -2.70 0.05
C ALA A 87 -4.18 -2.54 -0.31
N GLY A 88 -4.89 -3.64 -0.52
CA GLY A 88 -6.32 -3.65 -0.85
C GLY A 88 -7.18 -3.01 0.25
N TYR A 89 -7.00 -3.43 1.50
CA TYR A 89 -7.71 -2.86 2.64
C TYR A 89 -7.33 -1.39 2.89
N ALA A 90 -6.07 -1.01 2.67
CA ALA A 90 -5.65 0.39 2.76
C ALA A 90 -6.34 1.29 1.72
N LEU A 91 -6.55 0.80 0.50
CA LEU A 91 -7.32 1.51 -0.55
C LEU A 91 -8.79 1.70 -0.17
N LEU A 92 -9.39 0.73 0.56
CA LEU A 92 -10.73 0.84 1.13
C LEU A 92 -10.78 1.66 2.43
N ARG A 93 -9.64 2.09 2.96
CA ARG A 93 -9.49 2.74 4.27
C ARG A 93 -9.91 1.86 5.45
N GLU A 94 -9.89 0.57 5.28
CA GLU A 94 -10.13 -0.42 6.32
C GLU A 94 -8.83 -0.66 7.11
N TRP A 95 -8.44 0.37 7.87
CA TRP A 95 -7.10 0.50 8.45
C TRP A 95 -6.72 -0.64 9.40
N ALA A 96 -7.69 -1.18 10.15
CA ALA A 96 -7.43 -2.27 11.09
C ALA A 96 -7.05 -3.56 10.35
N GLN A 97 -7.84 -3.94 9.34
CA GLN A 97 -7.55 -5.11 8.50
C GLN A 97 -6.23 -4.90 7.72
N ALA A 98 -6.03 -3.69 7.20
CA ALA A 98 -4.79 -3.37 6.51
C ALA A 98 -3.56 -3.57 7.39
N LEU A 99 -3.55 -3.04 8.62
CA LEU A 99 -2.44 -3.21 9.57
C LEU A 99 -2.19 -4.67 9.93
N GLU A 100 -3.25 -5.44 10.17
CA GLU A 100 -3.15 -6.86 10.44
C GLU A 100 -2.43 -7.59 9.30
N GLN A 101 -2.88 -7.37 8.07
CA GLN A 101 -2.30 -8.03 6.90
C GLN A 101 -0.86 -7.58 6.64
N CYS A 102 -0.54 -6.30 6.82
CA CYS A 102 0.83 -5.80 6.72
C CYS A 102 1.77 -6.44 7.74
N ASN A 103 1.30 -6.61 8.97
CA ASN A 103 2.11 -7.23 10.03
C ASN A 103 2.41 -8.69 9.69
N ILE A 104 1.40 -9.45 9.25
CA ILE A 104 1.59 -10.84 8.80
C ILE A 104 2.60 -10.90 7.64
N ALA A 105 2.46 -10.02 6.65
CA ALA A 105 3.39 -9.98 5.52
C ALA A 105 4.84 -9.76 5.96
N ILE A 106 5.08 -8.83 6.89
CA ILE A 106 6.43 -8.52 7.41
C ILE A 106 6.94 -9.66 8.30
N GLU A 107 6.09 -10.33 9.07
CA GLU A 107 6.49 -11.48 9.88
C GLU A 107 6.93 -12.65 9.01
N LEU A 108 6.23 -12.89 7.89
CA LEU A 108 6.55 -13.94 6.93
C LEU A 108 7.79 -13.62 6.08
N ASP A 109 7.97 -12.36 5.67
CA ASP A 109 9.15 -11.91 4.93
C ASP A 109 9.61 -10.51 5.38
N ARG A 110 10.62 -10.49 6.24
CA ARG A 110 11.24 -9.26 6.75
C ARG A 110 12.17 -8.57 5.74
N THR A 111 12.38 -9.18 4.58
CA THR A 111 13.24 -8.63 3.52
C THR A 111 12.45 -7.92 2.42
N SER A 112 11.12 -7.96 2.47
CA SER A 112 10.24 -7.28 1.53
C SER A 112 10.08 -5.80 1.88
N TRP A 113 10.84 -4.92 1.23
CA TRP A 113 10.67 -3.47 1.39
C TRP A 113 9.26 -2.99 1.01
N GLN A 114 8.58 -3.71 0.11
CA GLN A 114 7.21 -3.43 -0.32
C GLN A 114 6.23 -3.51 0.85
N SER A 115 6.36 -4.53 1.71
CA SER A 115 5.51 -4.71 2.88
C SER A 115 5.67 -3.57 3.89
N PHE A 116 6.91 -3.09 4.10
CA PHE A 116 7.17 -1.90 4.92
C PHE A 116 6.57 -0.64 4.30
N ASN A 117 6.70 -0.44 2.98
CA ASN A 117 6.09 0.70 2.31
C ASN A 117 4.55 0.68 2.42
N ASN A 118 3.92 -0.48 2.29
CA ASN A 118 2.48 -0.63 2.43
C ASN A 118 2.04 -0.32 3.86
N ARG A 119 2.75 -0.81 4.89
CA ARG A 119 2.43 -0.48 6.28
C ARG A 119 2.64 1.00 6.59
N ALA A 120 3.68 1.60 6.04
CA ALA A 120 3.90 3.04 6.13
C ALA A 120 2.73 3.84 5.55
N ALA A 121 2.16 3.40 4.42
CA ALA A 121 0.98 4.03 3.83
C ALA A 121 -0.24 3.94 4.76
N VAL A 122 -0.45 2.80 5.43
CA VAL A 122 -1.51 2.61 6.42
C VAL A 122 -1.29 3.54 7.63
N HIS A 123 -0.08 3.55 8.21
CA HIS A 123 0.25 4.44 9.33
C HIS A 123 0.04 5.91 8.98
N ALA A 124 0.44 6.33 7.78
CA ALA A 124 0.22 7.71 7.31
C ALA A 124 -1.27 8.01 7.12
N GLY A 125 -2.06 7.06 6.62
CA GLY A 125 -3.52 7.18 6.52
C GLY A 125 -4.20 7.35 7.88
N LEU A 126 -3.63 6.77 8.93
CA LEU A 126 -4.03 6.93 10.33
C LEU A 126 -3.48 8.22 10.99
N GLY A 127 -2.67 9.01 10.29
CA GLY A 127 -1.99 10.18 10.84
C GLY A 127 -0.79 9.85 11.74
N GLN A 128 -0.36 8.60 11.78
CA GLN A 128 0.75 8.09 12.60
C GLN A 128 2.09 8.26 11.83
N TYR A 129 2.45 9.52 11.53
CA TYR A 129 3.56 9.83 10.63
C TYR A 129 4.92 9.32 11.14
N ASP A 130 5.16 9.30 12.45
CA ASP A 130 6.42 8.79 13.01
C ASP A 130 6.60 7.29 12.74
N LEU A 131 5.51 6.50 12.86
CA LEU A 131 5.52 5.08 12.52
C LEU A 131 5.70 4.86 11.02
N ALA A 132 5.02 5.67 10.18
CA ALA A 132 5.20 5.62 8.74
C ALA A 132 6.65 5.90 8.34
N LEU A 133 7.30 6.90 8.94
CA LEU A 133 8.71 7.22 8.68
C LEU A 133 9.65 6.11 9.13
N ALA A 134 9.35 5.45 10.25
CA ALA A 134 10.14 4.30 10.73
C ALA A 134 10.10 3.14 9.73
N ASP A 135 8.91 2.80 9.23
CA ASP A 135 8.73 1.75 8.22
C ASP A 135 9.44 2.10 6.90
N LEU A 136 9.32 3.35 6.43
CA LEU A 136 9.99 3.77 5.19
C LEU A 136 11.51 3.72 5.31
N ARG A 137 12.06 4.05 6.48
CA ARG A 137 13.52 3.91 6.73
C ARG A 137 13.94 2.45 6.73
N ALA A 138 13.16 1.57 7.40
CA ALA A 138 13.42 0.13 7.35
C ALA A 138 13.38 -0.41 5.91
N GLY A 139 12.42 0.04 5.11
CA GLY A 139 12.37 -0.30 3.69
C GLY A 139 13.60 0.18 2.90
N LEU A 140 14.09 1.40 3.18
CA LEU A 140 15.31 1.95 2.54
C LEU A 140 16.59 1.26 3.00
N GLU A 141 16.64 0.65 4.18
CA GLU A 141 17.74 -0.23 4.56
C GLU A 141 17.80 -1.50 3.70
N LEU A 142 16.63 -1.99 3.24
CA LEU A 142 16.51 -3.16 2.37
C LEU A 142 16.76 -2.82 0.90
N ASP A 143 16.24 -1.69 0.41
CA ASP A 143 16.46 -1.18 -0.95
C ASP A 143 16.74 0.34 -0.94
N PRO A 144 18.02 0.72 -0.74
CA PRO A 144 18.41 2.13 -0.69
C PRO A 144 18.16 2.91 -1.99
N GLN A 145 18.01 2.22 -3.12
CA GLN A 145 17.82 2.84 -4.43
C GLN A 145 16.34 2.90 -4.88
N SER A 146 15.43 2.41 -4.06
CA SER A 146 14.00 2.40 -4.39
C SER A 146 13.44 3.80 -4.57
N SER A 147 13.14 4.17 -5.80
CA SER A 147 12.50 5.45 -6.10
C SER A 147 11.11 5.57 -5.48
N THR A 148 10.44 4.44 -5.27
CA THR A 148 9.13 4.38 -4.62
C THR A 148 9.24 4.77 -3.15
N LEU A 149 10.19 4.19 -2.41
CA LEU A 149 10.41 4.51 -1.00
C LEU A 149 10.82 5.97 -0.80
N HIS A 150 11.71 6.50 -1.65
CA HIS A 150 12.09 7.91 -1.58
C HIS A 150 10.91 8.86 -1.82
N LYS A 151 10.04 8.54 -2.79
CA LYS A 151 8.81 9.32 -3.03
C LYS A 151 7.85 9.24 -1.84
N SER A 152 7.61 8.04 -1.31
CA SER A 152 6.76 7.84 -0.13
C SER A 152 7.29 8.61 1.08
N LEU A 153 8.61 8.55 1.32
CA LEU A 153 9.27 9.28 2.41
C LEU A 153 9.03 10.79 2.29
N ALA A 154 9.28 11.36 1.11
CA ALA A 154 9.09 12.79 0.88
C ALA A 154 7.64 13.25 1.12
N VAL A 155 6.66 12.43 0.73
CA VAL A 155 5.22 12.71 0.95
C VAL A 155 4.89 12.67 2.45
N VAL A 156 5.35 11.66 3.18
CA VAL A 156 5.07 11.52 4.63
C VAL A 156 5.70 12.66 5.40
N GLU A 157 6.96 13.01 5.13
CA GLU A 157 7.64 14.15 5.76
C GLU A 157 6.94 15.48 5.48
N HIS A 158 6.46 15.68 4.24
CA HIS A 158 5.70 16.88 3.90
C HIS A 158 4.43 16.97 4.73
N ASN A 159 3.63 15.90 4.79
CA ASN A 159 2.38 15.86 5.53
C ASN A 159 2.60 16.09 7.03
N GLN A 160 3.61 15.47 7.62
CA GLN A 160 3.97 15.69 9.01
C GLN A 160 4.31 17.15 9.30
N ARG A 161 5.12 17.80 8.44
CA ARG A 161 5.45 19.22 8.57
C ARG A 161 4.22 20.13 8.51
N VAL A 162 3.29 19.84 7.59
CA VAL A 162 2.05 20.61 7.45
C VAL A 162 1.19 20.50 8.70
N ILE A 163 1.03 19.32 9.27
CA ILE A 163 0.25 19.11 10.49
C ILE A 163 0.89 19.83 11.68
N ASN A 164 2.21 19.67 11.86
CA ASN A 164 2.95 20.30 12.96
C ASN A 164 2.84 21.84 12.90
N LYS A 165 2.92 22.43 11.70
CA LYS A 165 2.75 23.87 11.50
C LYS A 165 1.33 24.35 11.86
N ARG A 166 0.31 23.57 11.52
CA ARG A 166 -1.09 23.90 11.88
C ARG A 166 -1.30 23.84 13.39
N SER A 167 -0.80 22.80 14.04
CA SER A 167 -0.91 22.62 15.49
C SER A 167 -0.23 23.76 16.25
N SER A 168 0.95 24.21 15.82
CA SER A 168 1.65 25.33 16.46
C SER A 168 0.94 26.68 16.26
N SER A 169 0.26 26.90 15.12
CA SER A 169 -0.46 28.15 14.88
C SER A 169 -1.73 28.28 15.74
N VAL A 170 -2.37 27.16 16.07
CA VAL A 170 -3.57 27.13 16.93
C VAL A 170 -3.23 27.41 18.41
N LEU A 171 -2.03 27.04 18.87
CA LEU A 171 -1.60 27.24 20.25
C LEU A 171 -1.20 28.70 20.55
N HIS A 172 -1.04 29.55 19.54
CA HIS A 172 -0.59 30.94 19.67
C HIS A 172 -1.71 31.97 19.29
N SER A 173 -2.92 31.50 19.04
CA SER A 173 -4.12 32.30 18.79
C SER A 173 -5.08 32.27 19.97
#